data_ed5635c7a77b776f7f72368487d275f9
#
_entry.id   ed5635c7a77b776f7f72368487d275f9
#
_cell.length_a   1.000
_cell.length_b   1.000
_cell.length_c   1.000
_cell.angle_alpha   90.00
_cell.angle_beta   90.00
_cell.angle_gamma   90.00
#
_symmetry.space_group_name_H-M   'P 1'
#
loop_
_entity.id
_entity.type
_entity.pdbx_description
1 polymer ?
#
loop_
_entity_poly.entity_id
_entity_poly.type
_entity_poly.pdbx_seq_one_letter_code
_entity_poly.pdbx_strand_id
1 'polypeptide(L)'
;MRTLLIVHHSQTGGTLQMAQAAADGAMAEGGVQVRLLQASQAGADDVLAADGYLFATPENLAAISGQLKDFFDRCYYPALDRINGRPYASLICAGSDGHNAARQIERIATGWRLRAVAEPLIVCTHAQTPEAILAPKHIGEDELMA
;
A
#
# COMPACT_ATOMS: atom_id res chain seq x y z
N MET A 1 8.17 15.92 -14.25
CA MET A 1 8.39 14.61 -13.58
C MET A 1 7.11 14.20 -12.89
N ARG A 2 6.70 12.94 -13.08
CA ARG A 2 5.50 12.41 -12.43
C ARG A 2 5.84 11.97 -11.01
N THR A 3 4.84 12.01 -10.14
CA THR A 3 5.00 11.65 -8.73
C THR A 3 4.23 10.38 -8.41
N LEU A 4 4.94 9.39 -7.84
CA LEU A 4 4.33 8.19 -7.27
C LEU A 4 4.27 8.36 -5.76
N LEU A 5 3.06 8.28 -5.21
CA LEU A 5 2.84 8.30 -3.76
C LEU A 5 2.68 6.87 -3.27
N ILE A 6 3.55 6.45 -2.37
CA ILE A 6 3.45 5.16 -1.69
C ILE A 6 2.99 5.42 -0.27
N VAL A 7 1.80 4.94 0.07
CA VAL A 7 1.23 5.08 1.41
C VAL A 7 1.24 3.70 2.07
N HIS A 8 1.84 3.61 3.25
CA HIS A 8 1.99 2.33 3.93
C HIS A 8 1.72 2.43 5.42
N HIS A 9 1.38 1.30 6.01
CA HIS A 9 1.41 1.07 7.44
C HIS A 9 2.09 -0.27 7.69
N SER A 10 3.00 -0.32 8.66
CA SER A 10 3.69 -1.55 9.01
C SER A 10 3.79 -1.64 10.53
N GLN A 11 3.50 -2.81 11.08
CA GLN A 11 3.57 -3.03 12.52
C GLN A 11 4.79 -3.87 12.89
N THR A 12 5.10 -4.90 12.11
CA THR A 12 6.21 -5.81 12.37
C THR A 12 7.27 -5.80 11.26
N GLY A 13 7.19 -4.87 10.35
CA GLY A 13 8.24 -4.58 9.36
C GLY A 13 8.06 -5.20 7.98
N GLY A 14 7.15 -6.18 7.81
CA GLY A 14 6.99 -6.82 6.51
C GLY A 14 6.50 -5.88 5.42
N THR A 15 5.44 -5.15 5.71
CA THR A 15 4.88 -4.18 4.75
C THR A 15 5.89 -3.08 4.42
N LEU A 16 6.64 -2.60 5.42
CA LEU A 16 7.65 -1.58 5.19
C LEU A 16 8.73 -2.07 4.23
N GLN A 17 9.18 -3.31 4.38
CA GLN A 17 10.17 -3.89 3.46
C GLN A 17 9.65 -3.95 2.02
N MET A 18 8.39 -4.34 1.85
CA MET A 18 7.76 -4.36 0.53
C MET A 18 7.63 -2.95 -0.05
N ALA A 19 7.18 -1.99 0.75
CA ALA A 19 7.04 -0.61 0.31
C ALA A 19 8.39 0.00 -0.06
N GLN A 20 9.43 -0.25 0.72
CA GLN A 20 10.76 0.25 0.44
C GLN A 20 11.33 -0.36 -0.85
N ALA A 21 11.12 -1.65 -1.06
CA ALA A 21 11.57 -2.30 -2.30
C ALA A 21 10.87 -1.71 -3.52
N ALA A 22 9.58 -1.43 -3.40
CA ALA A 22 8.83 -0.78 -4.48
C ALA A 22 9.34 0.63 -4.74
N ALA A 23 9.65 1.40 -3.69
CA ALA A 23 10.22 2.74 -3.84
C ALA A 23 11.57 2.69 -4.56
N ASP A 24 12.43 1.75 -4.18
CA ASP A 24 13.75 1.58 -4.80
C ASP A 24 13.62 1.20 -6.28
N GLY A 25 12.69 0.30 -6.59
CA GLY A 25 12.42 -0.11 -7.97
C GLY A 25 11.92 1.05 -8.83
N ALA A 26 11.00 1.85 -8.29
CA ALA A 26 10.47 3.01 -9.00
C ALA A 26 11.55 4.06 -9.25
N MET A 27 12.41 4.30 -8.28
CA MET A 27 13.52 5.25 -8.44
C MET A 27 14.51 4.77 -9.48
N ALA A 28 14.74 3.46 -9.56
CA ALA A 28 15.65 2.88 -10.55
C ALA A 28 15.17 3.06 -12.00
N GLU A 29 13.86 3.11 -12.21
CA GLU A 29 13.29 3.35 -13.55
C GLU A 29 13.55 4.77 -14.06
N GLY A 30 13.75 5.73 -13.16
CA GLY A 30 13.97 7.12 -13.54
C GLY A 30 12.69 7.84 -13.98
N GLY A 31 12.73 9.16 -14.05
CA GLY A 31 11.60 9.98 -14.51
C GLY A 31 10.42 10.07 -13.55
N VAL A 32 10.56 9.51 -12.34
CA VAL A 32 9.50 9.49 -11.34
C VAL A 32 10.04 10.00 -10.01
N GLN A 33 9.32 10.91 -9.40
CA GLN A 33 9.56 11.32 -8.02
C GLN A 33 8.76 10.39 -7.11
N VAL A 34 9.44 9.73 -6.17
CA VAL A 34 8.79 8.80 -5.25
C VAL A 34 8.65 9.46 -3.88
N ARG A 35 7.43 9.44 -3.34
CA ARG A 35 7.15 9.88 -1.98
C ARG A 35 6.65 8.68 -1.18
N LEU A 36 7.41 8.27 -0.19
CA LEU A 36 7.08 7.14 0.67
C LEU A 36 6.63 7.68 2.03
N LEU A 37 5.33 7.55 2.32
CA LEU A 37 4.74 8.13 3.54
C LEU A 37 4.00 7.06 4.33
N GLN A 38 4.10 7.15 5.66
CA GLN A 38 3.22 6.37 6.53
C GLN A 38 1.79 6.88 6.42
N ALA A 39 0.82 5.98 6.55
CA ALA A 39 -0.60 6.34 6.43
C ALA A 39 -1.00 7.44 7.42
N SER A 40 -0.42 7.46 8.62
CA SER A 40 -0.71 8.49 9.62
C SER A 40 -0.17 9.87 9.24
N GLN A 41 0.80 9.94 8.35
CA GLN A 41 1.45 11.19 7.92
C GLN A 41 0.94 11.68 6.57
N ALA A 42 0.36 10.80 5.77
CA ALA A 42 -0.17 11.15 4.46
C ALA A 42 -1.51 11.86 4.59
N GLY A 43 -1.75 12.83 3.72
CA GLY A 43 -3.00 13.59 3.74
C GLY A 43 -3.50 13.90 2.34
N ALA A 44 -4.60 14.65 2.28
CA ALA A 44 -5.26 14.97 1.01
C ALA A 44 -4.35 15.72 0.04
N ASP A 45 -3.50 16.63 0.55
CA ASP A 45 -2.59 17.38 -0.32
C ASP A 45 -1.59 16.44 -1.02
N ASP A 46 -1.12 15.41 -0.32
CA ASP A 46 -0.24 14.40 -0.91
C ASP A 46 -0.95 13.63 -2.01
N VAL A 47 -2.21 13.26 -1.76
CA VAL A 47 -3.03 12.55 -2.74
C VAL A 47 -3.27 13.38 -3.98
N LEU A 48 -3.61 14.65 -3.81
CA LEU A 48 -3.90 15.53 -4.94
C LEU A 48 -2.66 15.83 -5.78
N ALA A 49 -1.49 15.91 -5.16
CA ALA A 49 -0.24 16.20 -5.83
C ALA A 49 0.35 15.02 -6.61
N ALA A 50 -0.06 13.78 -6.32
CA ALA A 50 0.50 12.60 -6.95
C ALA A 50 -0.19 12.24 -8.25
N ASP A 51 0.55 11.61 -9.15
CA ASP A 51 0.02 11.14 -10.44
C ASP A 51 -0.38 9.68 -10.39
N GLY A 52 0.15 8.92 -9.45
CA GLY A 52 -0.19 7.52 -9.24
C GLY A 52 0.05 7.11 -7.80
N TYR A 53 -0.51 5.97 -7.42
CA TYR A 53 -0.55 5.54 -6.03
C TYR A 53 -0.18 4.08 -5.87
N LEU A 54 0.53 3.78 -4.79
CA LEU A 54 0.78 2.41 -4.34
C LEU A 54 0.37 2.34 -2.86
N PHE A 55 -0.59 1.48 -2.55
CA PHE A 55 -1.08 1.31 -1.19
C PHE A 55 -0.52 0.00 -0.63
N ALA A 56 0.16 0.09 0.50
CA ALA A 56 0.80 -1.07 1.13
C ALA A 56 0.28 -1.25 2.54
N THR A 57 -0.18 -2.46 2.87
CA THR A 57 -0.80 -2.75 4.16
C THR A 57 -0.54 -4.18 4.58
N PRO A 58 -0.42 -4.45 5.89
CA PRO A 58 -0.61 -5.82 6.36
C PRO A 58 -2.08 -6.19 6.30
N GLU A 59 -2.37 -7.49 6.28
CA GLU A 59 -3.73 -7.95 6.53
C GLU A 59 -3.85 -8.27 8.02
N ASN A 60 -4.64 -7.47 8.73
CA ASN A 60 -4.91 -7.65 10.14
C ASN A 60 -6.36 -8.09 10.31
N LEU A 61 -6.59 -9.27 10.89
CA LEU A 61 -7.94 -9.77 11.10
C LEU A 61 -8.78 -9.71 9.82
N ALA A 62 -8.22 -10.22 8.73
CA ALA A 62 -8.84 -10.31 7.41
C ALA A 62 -9.18 -8.94 6.79
N ALA A 63 -8.51 -7.88 7.19
CA ALA A 63 -8.81 -6.53 6.71
C ALA A 63 -7.54 -5.71 6.52
N ILE A 64 -7.66 -4.58 5.83
CA ILE A 64 -6.56 -3.60 5.77
C ILE A 64 -6.31 -3.03 7.16
N SER A 65 -5.11 -2.49 7.39
CA SER A 65 -4.81 -1.88 8.69
C SER A 65 -5.74 -0.71 8.97
N GLY A 66 -6.05 -0.49 10.26
CA GLY A 66 -6.89 0.63 10.67
C GLY A 66 -6.31 1.99 10.28
N GLN A 67 -4.98 2.13 10.33
CA GLN A 67 -4.33 3.38 9.95
C GLN A 67 -4.46 3.66 8.45
N LEU A 68 -4.39 2.64 7.61
CA LEU A 68 -4.61 2.83 6.17
C LEU A 68 -6.06 3.18 5.90
N LYS A 69 -7.01 2.52 6.57
CA LYS A 69 -8.43 2.86 6.42
C LYS A 69 -8.69 4.30 6.86
N ASP A 70 -8.09 4.73 7.97
CA ASP A 70 -8.19 6.12 8.42
C ASP A 70 -7.68 7.10 7.37
N PHE A 71 -6.55 6.78 6.73
CA PHE A 71 -6.01 7.59 5.63
C PHE A 71 -7.04 7.69 4.50
N PHE A 72 -7.62 6.58 4.07
CA PHE A 72 -8.62 6.60 3.01
C PHE A 72 -9.83 7.45 3.39
N ASP A 73 -10.30 7.32 4.63
CA ASP A 73 -11.46 8.07 5.09
C ASP A 73 -11.18 9.58 5.17
N ARG A 74 -10.01 9.96 5.70
CA ARG A 74 -9.63 11.37 5.84
C ARG A 74 -9.49 12.08 4.49
N CYS A 75 -9.03 11.36 3.49
CA CYS A 75 -8.74 11.95 2.18
C CYS A 75 -9.92 11.89 1.20
N TYR A 76 -10.96 11.13 1.50
CA TYR A 76 -12.01 10.86 0.54
C TYR A 76 -12.72 12.12 0.06
N TYR A 77 -13.29 12.90 0.99
CA TYR A 77 -14.03 14.10 0.57
C TYR A 77 -13.15 15.14 -0.11
N PRO A 78 -11.95 15.47 0.40
CA PRO A 78 -11.10 16.43 -0.28
C PRO A 78 -10.66 15.98 -1.69
N ALA A 79 -10.52 14.69 -1.93
CA ALA A 79 -10.04 14.17 -3.21
C ALA A 79 -11.15 13.79 -4.18
N LEU A 80 -12.41 13.77 -3.73
CA LEU A 80 -13.53 13.27 -4.55
C LEU A 80 -13.65 14.03 -5.86
N ASP A 81 -13.72 13.30 -6.96
CA ASP A 81 -13.81 13.79 -8.33
C ASP A 81 -12.63 14.64 -8.79
N ARG A 82 -11.52 14.63 -8.08
CA ARG A 82 -10.33 15.41 -8.42
C ARG A 82 -9.15 14.55 -8.91
N ILE A 83 -9.25 13.22 -8.77
CA ILE A 83 -8.18 12.29 -9.13
C ILE A 83 -8.67 11.15 -10.02
N ASN A 84 -9.79 11.34 -10.70
CA ASN A 84 -10.43 10.29 -11.50
C ASN A 84 -9.48 9.71 -12.55
N GLY A 85 -9.42 8.38 -12.62
CA GLY A 85 -8.63 7.66 -13.62
C GLY A 85 -7.15 7.54 -13.31
N ARG A 86 -6.65 8.14 -12.23
CA ARG A 86 -5.23 7.99 -11.88
C ARG A 86 -4.92 6.53 -11.53
N PRO A 87 -3.73 6.03 -11.89
CA PRO A 87 -3.39 4.63 -11.69
C PRO A 87 -3.05 4.31 -10.24
N TYR A 88 -3.38 3.08 -9.82
CA TYR A 88 -2.95 2.57 -8.52
C TYR A 88 -2.60 1.09 -8.59
N ALA A 89 -1.85 0.63 -7.62
CA ALA A 89 -1.60 -0.78 -7.34
C ALA A 89 -1.54 -0.98 -5.82
N SER A 90 -1.54 -2.24 -5.38
CA SER A 90 -1.53 -2.56 -3.96
C SER A 90 -0.53 -3.64 -3.61
N LEU A 91 0.04 -3.53 -2.41
CA LEU A 91 0.93 -4.52 -1.82
C LEU A 91 0.34 -4.98 -0.49
N ILE A 92 0.24 -6.29 -0.29
CA ILE A 92 -0.32 -6.88 0.92
C ILE A 92 0.72 -7.80 1.57
N CYS A 93 0.97 -7.58 2.85
CA CYS A 93 1.79 -8.50 3.64
C CYS A 93 0.89 -9.22 4.64
N ALA A 94 0.62 -10.48 4.39
CA ALA A 94 -0.34 -11.25 5.17
C ALA A 94 0.33 -12.39 5.91
N GLY A 95 -0.36 -12.94 6.93
CA GLY A 95 0.08 -14.17 7.57
C GLY A 95 -0.19 -15.38 6.68
N SER A 96 -1.43 -15.54 6.24
CA SER A 96 -1.85 -16.75 5.52
C SER A 96 -2.68 -16.52 4.27
N ASP A 97 -3.32 -15.36 4.11
CA ASP A 97 -4.24 -15.14 2.98
C ASP A 97 -3.96 -13.82 2.27
N GLY A 98 -4.51 -12.72 2.74
CA GLY A 98 -4.32 -11.39 2.12
C GLY A 98 -5.40 -10.99 1.14
N HIS A 99 -6.22 -11.92 0.66
CA HIS A 99 -7.18 -11.61 -0.40
C HIS A 99 -8.28 -10.64 0.02
N ASN A 100 -8.71 -10.67 1.28
CA ASN A 100 -9.74 -9.76 1.72
C ASN A 100 -9.23 -8.33 1.85
N ALA A 101 -8.00 -8.14 2.34
CA ALA A 101 -7.38 -6.82 2.36
C ALA A 101 -7.24 -6.27 0.93
N ALA A 102 -6.79 -7.10 -0.01
CA ALA A 102 -6.68 -6.69 -1.41
C ALA A 102 -8.04 -6.29 -1.98
N ARG A 103 -9.08 -7.04 -1.66
CA ARG A 103 -10.45 -6.75 -2.12
C ARG A 103 -10.96 -5.45 -1.53
N GLN A 104 -10.66 -5.16 -0.27
CA GLN A 104 -11.04 -3.90 0.36
C GLN A 104 -10.38 -2.71 -0.32
N ILE A 105 -9.09 -2.79 -0.61
CA ILE A 105 -8.40 -1.71 -1.33
C ILE A 105 -9.03 -1.50 -2.71
N GLU A 106 -9.33 -2.56 -3.42
CA GLU A 106 -9.96 -2.47 -4.74
C GLU A 106 -11.31 -1.74 -4.66
N ARG A 107 -12.12 -2.07 -3.69
CA ARG A 107 -13.42 -1.41 -3.51
C ARG A 107 -13.28 0.06 -3.14
N ILE A 108 -12.35 0.38 -2.24
CA ILE A 108 -12.08 1.76 -1.84
C ILE A 108 -11.55 2.56 -3.02
N ALA A 109 -10.59 2.02 -3.75
CA ALA A 109 -10.00 2.69 -4.91
C ALA A 109 -11.03 2.92 -6.02
N THR A 110 -11.95 1.97 -6.19
CA THR A 110 -13.08 2.15 -7.11
C THR A 110 -13.95 3.33 -6.68
N GLY A 111 -14.23 3.46 -5.39
CA GLY A 111 -14.95 4.62 -4.86
C GLY A 111 -14.20 5.93 -5.05
N TRP A 112 -12.88 5.89 -5.06
CA TRP A 112 -12.01 7.04 -5.34
C TRP A 112 -11.89 7.31 -6.85
N ARG A 113 -12.48 6.49 -7.71
CA ARG A 113 -12.42 6.57 -9.17
C ARG A 113 -11.01 6.35 -9.72
N LEU A 114 -10.18 5.59 -9.02
CA LEU A 114 -8.84 5.21 -9.49
C LEU A 114 -8.91 4.02 -10.44
N ARG A 115 -7.82 3.80 -11.19
CA ARG A 115 -7.73 2.72 -12.16
C ARG A 115 -6.62 1.76 -11.76
N ALA A 116 -6.96 0.48 -11.54
CA ALA A 116 -5.96 -0.54 -11.23
C ALA A 116 -5.07 -0.81 -12.44
N VAL A 117 -3.75 -0.84 -12.24
CA VAL A 117 -2.78 -1.09 -13.32
C VAL A 117 -2.01 -2.39 -13.14
N ALA A 118 -2.19 -3.08 -12.02
CA ALA A 118 -1.54 -4.36 -11.75
C ALA A 118 -2.39 -5.16 -10.78
N GLU A 119 -2.23 -6.49 -10.80
CA GLU A 119 -2.82 -7.35 -9.80
C GLU A 119 -2.21 -7.04 -8.41
N PRO A 120 -2.99 -7.18 -7.32
CA PRO A 120 -2.40 -7.02 -5.99
C PRO A 120 -1.25 -8.01 -5.78
N LEU A 121 -0.14 -7.52 -5.24
CA LEU A 121 0.97 -8.38 -4.83
C LEU A 121 0.79 -8.76 -3.37
N ILE A 122 0.59 -10.04 -3.11
CA ILE A 122 0.36 -10.57 -1.77
C ILE A 122 1.55 -11.44 -1.38
N VAL A 123 2.18 -11.11 -0.26
CA VAL A 123 3.27 -11.91 0.31
C VAL A 123 2.79 -12.46 1.65
N CYS A 124 2.85 -13.79 1.81
CA CYS A 124 2.44 -14.46 3.03
C CYS A 124 3.67 -14.83 3.86
N THR A 125 3.67 -14.44 5.13
CA THR A 125 4.77 -14.73 6.05
C THR A 125 4.57 -16.04 6.81
N HIS A 126 3.35 -16.62 6.73
CA HIS A 126 2.98 -17.87 7.39
C HIS A 126 3.13 -17.84 8.91
N ALA A 127 3.01 -16.64 9.52
CA ALA A 127 3.08 -16.46 10.96
C ALA A 127 1.77 -16.90 11.59
N GLN A 128 1.79 -18.04 12.30
CA GLN A 128 0.59 -18.67 12.86
C GLN A 128 0.62 -18.77 14.39
N THR A 129 1.75 -18.48 15.04
CA THR A 129 1.86 -18.48 16.50
C THR A 129 1.95 -17.05 17.01
N PRO A 130 1.56 -16.79 18.28
CA PRO A 130 1.69 -15.44 18.85
C PRO A 130 3.11 -14.90 18.74
N GLU A 131 4.13 -15.70 18.96
CA GLU A 131 5.52 -15.27 18.85
C GLU A 131 5.86 -14.86 17.43
N ALA A 132 5.47 -15.67 16.44
CA ALA A 132 5.73 -15.37 15.03
C ALA A 132 4.92 -14.17 14.56
N ILE A 133 3.68 -14.02 15.02
CA ILE A 133 2.82 -12.91 14.67
C ILE A 133 3.40 -11.59 15.15
N LEU A 134 3.92 -11.55 16.38
CA LEU A 134 4.48 -10.34 16.99
C LEU A 134 5.92 -10.07 16.57
N ALA A 135 6.65 -11.08 16.09
CA ALA A 135 8.06 -10.92 15.73
C ALA A 135 8.23 -10.01 14.52
N PRO A 136 9.37 -9.29 14.42
CA PRO A 136 9.70 -8.58 13.19
C PRO A 136 9.68 -9.53 12.00
N LYS A 137 9.09 -9.09 10.90
CA LYS A 137 8.99 -9.90 9.69
C LYS A 137 10.18 -9.67 8.78
N HIS A 138 10.51 -10.67 8.02
CA HIS A 138 11.55 -10.60 7.01
C HIS A 138 10.99 -11.12 5.69
N ILE A 139 11.08 -10.32 4.64
CA ILE A 139 10.59 -10.66 3.31
C ILE A 139 11.76 -11.20 2.50
N GLY A 140 11.56 -12.34 1.85
CA GLY A 140 12.60 -12.94 1.03
C GLY A 140 13.01 -12.06 -0.13
N GLU A 141 14.28 -12.14 -0.53
CA GLU A 141 14.82 -11.28 -1.59
C GLU A 141 14.08 -11.47 -2.90
N ASP A 142 13.72 -12.71 -3.25
CA ASP A 142 12.98 -12.99 -4.48
C ASP A 142 11.61 -12.30 -4.49
N GLU A 143 10.94 -12.26 -3.35
CA GLU A 143 9.64 -11.62 -3.21
C GLU A 143 9.76 -10.11 -3.27
N LEU A 144 10.84 -9.54 -2.73
CA LEU A 144 11.08 -8.09 -2.80
C LEU A 144 11.36 -7.62 -4.22
N MET A 145 11.87 -8.49 -5.07
CA MET A 145 12.17 -8.14 -6.46
C MET A 145 10.96 -8.27 -7.39
N ALA A 146 9.89 -8.86 -6.91
CA ALA A 146 8.67 -9.03 -7.72
C ALA A 146 7.86 -7.69 -7.85
#